data_056753dfd92e7f7e99b273dbc6f87d9a
#
_entry.id   056753dfd92e7f7e99b273dbc6f87d9a
#
_cell.length_a   1.000
_cell.length_b   1.000
_cell.length_c   1.000
_cell.angle_alpha   90.00
_cell.angle_beta   90.00
_cell.angle_gamma   90.00
#
_symmetry.space_group_name_H-M   'P 1'
#
loop_
_entity.id
_entity.type
_entity.pdbx_description
1 polymer ?
#
loop_
_entity_poly.entity_id
_entity_poly.type
_entity_poly.pdbx_seq_one_letter_code
_entity_poly.pdbx_strand_id
1 'polypeptide(L)'
;MAEPEVLKGKLRLPVVGAPLFTISNPDLVIAQCKAGIVGSFPSLNARPTSQLEEWLDQIMSELKSHNRRNPEYPAAPFAVNLIVHRSNNRLEADLELCAKFKVPIIITSLGAREDVNQAVIGWGGITLHDVINQRFAHKAIEKGATGLICVSTGAGGHAGTLSPFAFISETRTWFEGPILCSGSISTGEGVLAARTMGADYAYIGSAFIATKEARAHEAYKQGIAEGSAEDIVYTNLFTGVHGNYLRSSIKQAGLDPDNLPESNPSMMDFGSGAKSDAKAWKNIWGSGQGIGAIQSVESTRDYIDRLYFEYQNAKGRICGCPYS
;
A
#
# COMPACT_ATOMS: atom_id res chain seq x y z
N MET A 1 22.88 -3.35 3.11
CA MET A 1 22.06 -3.74 1.94
C MET A 1 22.11 -2.64 0.90
N ALA A 2 22.17 -2.96 -0.38
CA ALA A 2 22.13 -1.96 -1.43
C ALA A 2 20.67 -1.53 -1.65
N GLU A 3 20.36 -0.26 -1.38
CA GLU A 3 19.09 0.33 -1.72
C GLU A 3 18.90 0.27 -3.25
N PRO A 4 17.71 -0.15 -3.75
CA PRO A 4 17.46 -0.18 -5.19
C PRO A 4 17.69 1.19 -5.84
N GLU A 5 18.35 1.22 -7.00
CA GLU A 5 18.67 2.47 -7.72
C GLU A 5 17.43 3.34 -8.02
N VAL A 6 16.27 2.72 -8.21
CA VAL A 6 15.00 3.43 -8.42
C VAL A 6 14.53 4.22 -7.18
N LEU A 7 15.04 3.87 -5.98
CA LEU A 7 14.67 4.49 -4.69
C LEU A 7 15.81 5.30 -4.07
N LYS A 8 17.06 4.97 -4.42
CA LYS A 8 18.26 5.47 -3.78
C LYS A 8 18.34 7.00 -3.77
N GLY A 9 18.32 7.56 -2.56
CA GLY A 9 18.40 9.01 -2.35
C GLY A 9 17.19 9.81 -2.87
N LYS A 10 16.08 9.17 -3.22
CA LYS A 10 14.90 9.84 -3.81
C LYS A 10 13.74 10.02 -2.82
N LEU A 11 13.87 9.50 -1.63
CA LEU A 11 12.82 9.58 -0.62
C LEU A 11 13.20 10.52 0.52
N ARG A 12 12.27 11.39 0.89
CA ARG A 12 12.36 12.23 2.09
C ARG A 12 12.11 11.40 3.36
N LEU A 13 11.20 10.42 3.25
CA LEU A 13 10.88 9.43 4.28
C LEU A 13 10.91 8.03 3.67
N PRO A 14 11.33 7.01 4.39
CA PRO A 14 11.31 5.62 3.94
C PRO A 14 9.88 5.07 3.99
N VAL A 15 9.00 5.63 3.17
CA VAL A 15 7.56 5.33 3.15
C VAL A 15 7.11 5.06 1.71
N VAL A 16 6.28 4.05 1.57
CA VAL A 16 5.51 3.75 0.36
C VAL A 16 4.02 3.86 0.72
N GLY A 17 3.30 4.72 0.03
CA GLY A 17 1.84 4.77 0.12
C GLY A 17 1.25 3.53 -0.56
N ALA A 18 0.43 2.78 0.16
CA ALA A 18 -0.19 1.56 -0.36
C ALA A 18 -1.21 1.88 -1.47
N PRO A 19 -1.33 1.03 -2.51
CA PRO A 19 -2.35 1.17 -3.54
C PRO A 19 -3.73 0.86 -2.97
N LEU A 20 -4.60 1.84 -2.95
CA LEU A 20 -5.93 1.73 -2.35
C LEU A 20 -6.97 1.51 -3.45
N PHE A 21 -7.61 0.32 -3.45
CA PHE A 21 -8.62 -0.03 -4.45
C PHE A 21 -9.80 0.95 -4.40
N THR A 22 -10.22 1.44 -5.56
CA THR A 22 -11.22 2.49 -5.79
C THR A 22 -10.86 3.90 -5.28
N ILE A 23 -9.81 4.06 -4.47
CA ILE A 23 -9.47 5.29 -3.77
C ILE A 23 -8.25 5.99 -4.39
N SER A 24 -7.13 5.25 -4.57
CA SER A 24 -5.93 5.83 -5.19
C SER A 24 -6.23 6.26 -6.62
N ASN A 25 -5.82 7.47 -6.95
CA ASN A 25 -6.00 8.15 -8.23
C ASN A 25 -4.73 8.99 -8.53
N PRO A 26 -4.58 9.58 -9.71
CA PRO A 26 -3.40 10.40 -10.04
C PRO A 26 -3.13 11.52 -9.04
N ASP A 27 -4.16 12.20 -8.53
CA ASP A 27 -3.97 13.35 -7.63
C ASP A 27 -3.32 12.92 -6.32
N LEU A 28 -3.77 11.79 -5.74
CA LEU A 28 -3.16 11.23 -4.53
C LEU A 28 -1.71 10.79 -4.79
N VAL A 29 -1.46 10.05 -5.87
CA VAL A 29 -0.12 9.57 -6.24
C VAL A 29 0.84 10.73 -6.46
N ILE A 30 0.43 11.75 -7.21
CA ILE A 30 1.23 12.94 -7.49
C ILE A 30 1.54 13.70 -6.20
N ALA A 31 0.55 13.85 -5.31
CA ALA A 31 0.74 14.51 -4.03
C ALA A 31 1.74 13.77 -3.14
N GLN A 32 1.64 12.43 -3.04
CA GLN A 32 2.57 11.58 -2.32
C GLN A 32 4.00 11.70 -2.88
N CYS A 33 4.16 11.58 -4.20
CA CYS A 33 5.47 11.67 -4.84
C CYS A 33 6.11 13.05 -4.66
N LYS A 34 5.34 14.14 -4.84
CA LYS A 34 5.82 15.53 -4.63
C LYS A 34 6.17 15.82 -3.17
N ALA A 35 5.56 15.12 -2.22
CA ALA A 35 5.88 15.24 -0.80
C ALA A 35 7.09 14.37 -0.37
N GLY A 36 7.64 13.55 -1.27
CA GLY A 36 8.89 12.81 -1.09
C GLY A 36 8.73 11.38 -0.57
N ILE A 37 7.60 10.73 -0.82
CA ILE A 37 7.38 9.29 -0.59
C ILE A 37 6.93 8.61 -1.88
N VAL A 38 7.05 7.29 -1.98
CA VAL A 38 6.48 6.56 -3.11
C VAL A 38 4.97 6.62 -3.08
N GLY A 39 4.35 7.17 -4.12
CA GLY A 39 2.91 7.11 -4.32
C GLY A 39 2.52 5.88 -5.14
N SER A 40 1.35 5.28 -4.89
CA SER A 40 0.93 4.12 -5.66
C SER A 40 -0.57 4.05 -5.93
N PHE A 41 -0.94 3.33 -6.99
CA PHE A 41 -2.34 3.04 -7.32
C PHE A 41 -2.49 1.66 -7.98
N PRO A 42 -3.64 0.98 -7.79
CA PRO A 42 -3.97 -0.24 -8.54
C PRO A 42 -4.31 0.10 -10.00
N SER A 43 -3.74 -0.63 -10.97
CA SER A 43 -4.10 -0.46 -12.39
C SER A 43 -5.60 -0.62 -12.64
N LEU A 44 -6.24 -1.50 -11.86
CA LEU A 44 -7.67 -1.76 -11.93
C LEU A 44 -8.57 -0.59 -11.48
N ASN A 45 -8.00 0.47 -10.87
CA ASN A 45 -8.74 1.69 -10.57
C ASN A 45 -9.00 2.54 -11.83
N ALA A 46 -8.11 2.47 -12.82
CA ALA A 46 -8.28 3.10 -14.12
C ALA A 46 -9.22 2.24 -14.99
N ARG A 47 -10.40 2.76 -15.31
CA ARG A 47 -11.44 2.07 -16.09
C ARG A 47 -12.07 3.02 -17.10
N PRO A 48 -12.06 2.69 -18.38
CA PRO A 48 -11.53 1.49 -19.07
C PRO A 48 -9.99 1.41 -19.06
N THR A 49 -9.41 0.40 -19.76
CA THR A 49 -7.94 0.23 -19.83
C THR A 49 -7.23 1.45 -20.44
N SER A 50 -7.85 2.14 -21.40
CA SER A 50 -7.33 3.39 -21.98
C SER A 50 -7.08 4.48 -20.91
N GLN A 51 -7.85 4.50 -19.83
CA GLN A 51 -7.66 5.45 -18.73
C GLN A 51 -6.34 5.21 -17.97
N LEU A 52 -5.80 3.97 -17.99
CA LEU A 52 -4.50 3.69 -17.37
C LEU A 52 -3.39 4.46 -18.09
N GLU A 53 -3.43 4.52 -19.42
CA GLU A 53 -2.47 5.28 -20.22
C GLU A 53 -2.55 6.78 -19.90
N GLU A 54 -3.76 7.33 -19.83
CA GLU A 54 -3.99 8.74 -19.45
C GLU A 54 -3.44 9.05 -18.06
N TRP A 55 -3.67 8.15 -17.09
CA TRP A 55 -3.17 8.33 -15.71
C TRP A 55 -1.65 8.27 -15.63
N LEU A 56 -1.03 7.34 -16.36
CA LEU A 56 0.44 7.23 -16.41
C LEU A 56 1.06 8.49 -17.03
N ASP A 57 0.48 8.99 -18.13
CA ASP A 57 0.95 10.23 -18.77
C ASP A 57 0.80 11.44 -17.84
N GLN A 58 -0.37 11.60 -17.19
CA GLN A 58 -0.62 12.65 -16.22
C GLN A 58 0.41 12.62 -15.08
N ILE A 59 0.60 11.47 -14.44
CA ILE A 59 1.54 11.32 -13.31
C ILE A 59 2.96 11.68 -13.77
N MET A 60 3.43 11.10 -14.88
CA MET A 60 4.79 11.34 -15.36
C MET A 60 5.02 12.79 -15.77
N SER A 61 4.07 13.41 -16.46
CA SER A 61 4.13 14.81 -16.86
C SER A 61 4.21 15.76 -15.67
N GLU A 62 3.37 15.52 -14.65
CA GLU A 62 3.32 16.31 -13.41
C GLU A 62 4.60 16.15 -12.57
N LEU A 63 5.12 14.94 -12.42
CA LEU A 63 6.37 14.69 -11.69
C LEU A 63 7.57 15.28 -12.44
N LYS A 64 7.63 15.14 -13.76
CA LYS A 64 8.67 15.76 -14.61
C LYS A 64 8.62 17.29 -14.52
N SER A 65 7.43 17.88 -14.52
CA SER A 65 7.24 19.33 -14.36
C SER A 65 7.69 19.80 -12.98
N HIS A 66 7.35 19.05 -11.91
CA HIS A 66 7.79 19.32 -10.55
C HIS A 66 9.32 19.29 -10.44
N ASN A 67 9.98 18.26 -10.96
CA ASN A 67 11.42 18.08 -10.89
C ASN A 67 12.20 19.22 -11.60
N ARG A 68 11.65 19.72 -12.72
CA ARG A 68 12.24 20.87 -13.40
C ARG A 68 12.17 22.16 -12.57
N ARG A 69 11.08 22.36 -11.83
CA ARG A 69 10.86 23.55 -10.98
C ARG A 69 11.55 23.45 -9.61
N ASN A 70 11.81 22.22 -9.15
CA ASN A 70 12.37 21.94 -7.83
C ASN A 70 13.53 20.93 -7.93
N PRO A 71 14.66 21.28 -8.56
CA PRO A 71 15.77 20.36 -8.76
C PRO A 71 16.41 19.87 -7.47
N GLU A 72 16.38 20.69 -6.40
CA GLU A 72 16.90 20.35 -5.07
C GLU A 72 15.97 19.38 -4.29
N TYR A 73 14.71 19.33 -4.66
CA TYR A 73 13.69 18.49 -4.01
C TYR A 73 12.85 17.75 -5.06
N PRO A 74 13.45 16.82 -5.80
CA PRO A 74 12.73 16.08 -6.83
C PRO A 74 11.65 15.20 -6.21
N ALA A 75 10.60 14.95 -6.98
CA ALA A 75 9.55 14.04 -6.59
C ALA A 75 10.09 12.60 -6.46
N ALA A 76 9.57 11.87 -5.49
CA ALA A 76 9.82 10.43 -5.37
C ALA A 76 9.22 9.66 -6.56
N PRO A 77 9.70 8.43 -6.84
CA PRO A 77 9.11 7.59 -7.88
C PRO A 77 7.70 7.13 -7.47
N PHE A 78 6.90 6.72 -8.47
CA PHE A 78 5.59 6.13 -8.24
C PHE A 78 5.59 4.62 -8.49
N ALA A 79 4.56 3.93 -8.01
CA ALA A 79 4.34 2.52 -8.23
C ALA A 79 2.94 2.24 -8.82
N VAL A 80 2.84 1.17 -9.62
CA VAL A 80 1.56 0.62 -10.09
C VAL A 80 1.38 -0.77 -9.50
N ASN A 81 0.21 -1.02 -8.90
CA ASN A 81 -0.13 -2.35 -8.41
C ASN A 81 -0.85 -3.14 -9.51
N LEU A 82 -0.35 -4.34 -9.76
CA LEU A 82 -0.90 -5.35 -10.65
C LEU A 82 -1.39 -6.55 -9.87
N ILE A 83 -2.67 -6.88 -10.00
CA ILE A 83 -3.23 -8.14 -9.49
C ILE A 83 -2.83 -9.24 -10.46
N VAL A 84 -1.93 -10.14 -10.02
CA VAL A 84 -1.41 -11.23 -10.89
C VAL A 84 -2.21 -12.52 -10.80
N HIS A 85 -3.38 -12.48 -10.17
CA HIS A 85 -4.30 -13.62 -10.11
C HIS A 85 -4.89 -13.91 -11.49
N ARG A 86 -5.10 -15.22 -11.79
CA ARG A 86 -5.62 -15.72 -13.10
C ARG A 86 -6.99 -15.13 -13.51
N SER A 87 -7.77 -14.62 -12.57
CA SER A 87 -9.06 -13.97 -12.86
C SER A 87 -8.91 -12.55 -13.42
N ASN A 88 -7.71 -11.95 -13.34
CA ASN A 88 -7.46 -10.62 -13.91
C ASN A 88 -7.18 -10.75 -15.41
N ASN A 89 -8.18 -10.53 -16.23
CA ASN A 89 -8.08 -10.56 -17.70
C ASN A 89 -7.43 -9.32 -18.31
N ARG A 90 -7.06 -8.32 -17.50
CA ARG A 90 -6.39 -7.08 -17.96
C ARG A 90 -4.88 -7.11 -17.75
N LEU A 91 -4.36 -8.12 -17.03
CA LEU A 91 -2.98 -8.11 -16.55
C LEU A 91 -1.95 -7.88 -17.68
N GLU A 92 -2.09 -8.59 -18.79
CA GLU A 92 -1.15 -8.49 -19.90
C GLU A 92 -1.17 -7.09 -20.53
N ALA A 93 -2.34 -6.53 -20.79
CA ALA A 93 -2.49 -5.19 -21.34
C ALA A 93 -1.99 -4.09 -20.39
N ASP A 94 -2.29 -4.23 -19.09
CA ASP A 94 -1.83 -3.30 -18.05
C ASP A 94 -0.29 -3.39 -17.91
N LEU A 95 0.30 -4.58 -18.01
CA LEU A 95 1.75 -4.80 -17.97
C LEU A 95 2.46 -4.17 -19.19
N GLU A 96 1.89 -4.30 -20.38
CA GLU A 96 2.41 -3.67 -21.60
C GLU A 96 2.43 -2.14 -21.49
N LEU A 97 1.37 -1.55 -20.92
CA LEU A 97 1.35 -0.12 -20.65
C LEU A 97 2.41 0.28 -19.61
N CYS A 98 2.56 -0.49 -18.53
CA CYS A 98 3.60 -0.23 -17.54
C CYS A 98 5.01 -0.31 -18.17
N ALA A 99 5.26 -1.25 -19.08
CA ALA A 99 6.51 -1.37 -19.81
C ALA A 99 6.74 -0.19 -20.76
N LYS A 100 5.70 0.23 -21.51
CA LYS A 100 5.74 1.41 -22.41
C LYS A 100 6.18 2.67 -21.65
N PHE A 101 5.63 2.89 -20.46
CA PHE A 101 5.93 4.04 -19.60
C PHE A 101 7.14 3.81 -18.69
N LYS A 102 7.78 2.63 -18.72
CA LYS A 102 8.90 2.24 -17.85
C LYS A 102 8.61 2.55 -16.38
N VAL A 103 7.43 2.10 -15.90
CA VAL A 103 7.01 2.32 -14.51
C VAL A 103 8.10 1.82 -13.57
N PRO A 104 8.64 2.68 -12.67
CA PRO A 104 9.84 2.32 -11.91
C PRO A 104 9.60 1.22 -10.86
N ILE A 105 8.38 1.10 -10.35
CA ILE A 105 8.04 0.13 -9.30
C ILE A 105 6.70 -0.53 -9.64
N ILE A 106 6.71 -1.87 -9.70
CA ILE A 106 5.49 -2.66 -9.80
C ILE A 106 5.24 -3.34 -8.46
N ILE A 107 4.04 -3.19 -7.92
CA ILE A 107 3.57 -3.94 -6.76
C ILE A 107 2.72 -5.09 -7.28
N THR A 108 3.07 -6.35 -6.96
CA THR A 108 2.30 -7.52 -7.37
C THR A 108 1.55 -8.13 -6.19
N SER A 109 0.30 -8.49 -6.42
CA SER A 109 -0.60 -9.02 -5.38
C SER A 109 -1.36 -10.26 -5.86
N LEU A 110 -1.71 -11.15 -4.92
CA LEU A 110 -2.55 -12.34 -5.15
C LEU A 110 -1.93 -13.38 -6.08
N GLY A 111 -0.67 -13.69 -5.88
CA GLY A 111 0.10 -14.71 -6.59
C GLY A 111 1.45 -14.18 -7.05
N ALA A 112 2.41 -15.07 -7.34
CA ALA A 112 3.73 -14.71 -7.84
C ALA A 112 3.91 -15.25 -9.27
N ARG A 113 4.22 -14.35 -10.22
CA ARG A 113 4.43 -14.67 -11.64
C ARG A 113 5.84 -14.25 -12.07
N GLU A 114 6.61 -15.24 -12.48
CA GLU A 114 8.01 -15.07 -12.89
C GLU A 114 8.13 -14.21 -14.17
N ASP A 115 7.26 -14.44 -15.15
CA ASP A 115 7.21 -13.70 -16.39
C ASP A 115 6.93 -12.20 -16.17
N VAL A 116 6.05 -11.85 -15.23
CA VAL A 116 5.80 -10.45 -14.84
C VAL A 116 7.07 -9.85 -14.21
N ASN A 117 7.71 -10.54 -13.29
CA ASN A 117 8.92 -10.07 -12.61
C ASN A 117 10.07 -9.86 -13.62
N GLN A 118 10.27 -10.80 -14.56
CA GLN A 118 11.28 -10.68 -15.60
C GLN A 118 11.01 -9.53 -16.57
N ALA A 119 9.74 -9.31 -16.94
CA ALA A 119 9.36 -8.17 -17.75
C ALA A 119 9.73 -6.85 -17.08
N VAL A 120 9.39 -6.70 -15.78
CA VAL A 120 9.70 -5.50 -14.97
C VAL A 120 11.21 -5.24 -14.90
N ILE A 121 12.00 -6.27 -14.64
CA ILE A 121 13.47 -6.18 -14.63
C ILE A 121 13.97 -5.76 -16.03
N GLY A 122 13.35 -6.28 -17.10
CA GLY A 122 13.72 -5.99 -18.48
C GLY A 122 13.67 -4.52 -18.88
N TRP A 123 12.80 -3.70 -18.28
CA TRP A 123 12.78 -2.26 -18.50
C TRP A 123 13.48 -1.44 -17.41
N GLY A 124 14.15 -2.08 -16.45
CA GLY A 124 14.90 -1.44 -15.36
C GLY A 124 14.05 -1.07 -14.13
N GLY A 125 12.84 -1.61 -14.02
CA GLY A 125 11.99 -1.49 -12.84
C GLY A 125 12.29 -2.52 -11.77
N ILE A 126 11.63 -2.40 -10.62
CA ILE A 126 11.64 -3.38 -9.52
C ILE A 126 10.25 -3.89 -9.22
N THR A 127 10.15 -5.13 -8.72
CA THR A 127 8.91 -5.74 -8.27
C THR A 127 8.91 -5.89 -6.76
N LEU A 128 7.88 -5.35 -6.09
CA LEU A 128 7.59 -5.54 -4.68
C LEU A 128 6.35 -6.43 -4.56
N HIS A 129 6.44 -7.52 -3.81
CA HIS A 129 5.36 -8.52 -3.74
C HIS A 129 4.71 -8.59 -2.36
N ASP A 130 3.35 -8.52 -2.32
CA ASP A 130 2.56 -8.66 -1.09
C ASP A 130 2.60 -10.09 -0.58
N VAL A 131 3.02 -10.27 0.68
CA VAL A 131 3.08 -11.58 1.35
C VAL A 131 2.52 -11.50 2.76
N ILE A 132 1.88 -12.58 3.21
CA ILE A 132 1.27 -12.67 4.55
C ILE A 132 1.94 -13.70 5.46
N ASN A 133 2.91 -14.46 4.96
CA ASN A 133 3.67 -15.47 5.71
C ASN A 133 4.97 -15.84 4.98
N GLN A 134 5.86 -16.58 5.68
CA GLN A 134 7.16 -16.98 5.15
C GLN A 134 7.06 -17.84 3.89
N ARG A 135 6.09 -18.76 3.82
CA ARG A 135 5.91 -19.62 2.64
C ARG A 135 5.67 -18.81 1.37
N PHE A 136 4.83 -17.76 1.45
CA PHE A 136 4.58 -16.88 0.31
C PHE A 136 5.76 -15.95 0.05
N ALA A 137 6.50 -15.53 1.09
CA ALA A 137 7.71 -14.73 0.95
C ALA A 137 8.79 -15.48 0.17
N HIS A 138 9.11 -16.71 0.56
CA HIS A 138 10.06 -17.55 -0.19
C HIS A 138 9.61 -17.75 -1.64
N LYS A 139 8.34 -18.10 -1.86
CA LYS A 139 7.81 -18.30 -3.20
C LYS A 139 7.89 -17.04 -4.08
N ALA A 140 7.67 -15.85 -3.51
CA ALA A 140 7.78 -14.60 -4.25
C ALA A 140 9.24 -14.35 -4.72
N ILE A 141 10.21 -14.60 -3.85
CA ILE A 141 11.64 -14.44 -4.19
C ILE A 141 12.09 -15.52 -5.18
N GLU A 142 11.67 -16.78 -5.01
CA GLU A 142 11.93 -17.86 -5.99
C GLU A 142 11.40 -17.51 -7.39
N LYS A 143 10.33 -16.71 -7.48
CA LYS A 143 9.74 -16.21 -8.71
C LYS A 143 10.32 -14.89 -9.20
N GLY A 144 11.39 -14.41 -8.58
CA GLY A 144 12.16 -13.25 -9.02
C GLY A 144 11.63 -11.88 -8.57
N ALA A 145 10.79 -11.84 -7.53
CA ALA A 145 10.43 -10.54 -6.93
C ALA A 145 11.68 -9.87 -6.33
N THR A 146 11.81 -8.56 -6.54
CA THR A 146 12.97 -7.78 -6.06
C THR A 146 12.87 -7.53 -4.54
N GLY A 147 11.67 -7.36 -4.02
CA GLY A 147 11.41 -7.06 -2.62
C GLY A 147 10.07 -7.59 -2.13
N LEU A 148 9.88 -7.55 -0.83
CA LEU A 148 8.72 -8.08 -0.13
C LEU A 148 7.95 -6.98 0.60
N ILE A 149 6.62 -7.02 0.50
CA ILE A 149 5.71 -6.25 1.34
C ILE A 149 5.11 -7.22 2.35
N CYS A 150 5.62 -7.20 3.58
CA CYS A 150 5.15 -8.05 4.67
C CYS A 150 3.83 -7.49 5.23
N VAL A 151 2.71 -8.03 4.74
CA VAL A 151 1.37 -7.62 5.16
C VAL A 151 1.04 -8.32 6.48
N SER A 152 1.32 -7.62 7.56
CA SER A 152 1.20 -8.11 8.94
C SER A 152 -0.21 -7.93 9.49
N THR A 153 -0.43 -8.42 10.71
CA THR A 153 -1.69 -8.17 11.44
C THR A 153 -1.95 -6.67 11.56
N GLY A 154 -3.22 -6.28 11.52
CA GLY A 154 -3.64 -4.88 11.60
C GLY A 154 -3.51 -4.08 10.31
N ALA A 155 -3.06 -4.66 9.20
CA ALA A 155 -3.12 -4.03 7.87
C ALA A 155 -4.58 -3.93 7.39
N GLY A 156 -4.94 -2.84 6.70
CA GLY A 156 -6.29 -2.64 6.14
C GLY A 156 -6.54 -3.49 4.90
N GLY A 157 -7.79 -3.89 4.67
CA GLY A 157 -8.14 -4.84 3.60
C GLY A 157 -7.59 -6.23 3.89
N HIS A 158 -7.24 -7.00 2.86
CA HIS A 158 -6.68 -8.34 3.05
C HIS A 158 -5.41 -8.28 3.90
N ALA A 159 -5.37 -9.03 4.98
CA ALA A 159 -4.30 -8.97 5.96
C ALA A 159 -3.88 -10.37 6.45
N GLY A 160 -2.61 -10.49 6.81
CA GLY A 160 -2.08 -11.63 7.54
C GLY A 160 -2.38 -11.55 9.03
N THR A 161 -2.02 -12.61 9.75
CA THR A 161 -2.19 -12.74 11.20
C THR A 161 -0.87 -12.64 11.96
N LEU A 162 0.28 -12.60 11.25
CA LEU A 162 1.57 -12.51 11.88
C LEU A 162 1.85 -11.10 12.42
N SER A 163 2.37 -11.03 13.65
CA SER A 163 2.89 -9.79 14.21
C SER A 163 4.02 -9.23 13.32
N PRO A 164 4.08 -7.91 13.07
CA PRO A 164 5.17 -7.33 12.30
C PRO A 164 6.54 -7.59 12.95
N PHE A 165 6.63 -7.61 14.28
CA PHE A 165 7.87 -7.94 15.00
C PHE A 165 8.40 -9.31 14.65
N ALA A 166 7.53 -10.33 14.60
CA ALA A 166 7.94 -11.68 14.26
C ALA A 166 8.21 -11.80 12.74
N PHE A 167 7.29 -11.30 11.91
CA PHE A 167 7.34 -11.51 10.47
C PHE A 167 8.57 -10.81 9.84
N ILE A 168 8.82 -9.55 10.18
CA ILE A 168 9.96 -8.79 9.64
C ILE A 168 11.29 -9.41 10.11
N SER A 169 11.43 -9.66 11.43
CA SER A 169 12.68 -10.20 11.98
C SER A 169 13.02 -11.57 11.38
N GLU A 170 12.03 -12.46 11.25
CA GLU A 170 12.23 -13.77 10.64
C GLU A 170 12.58 -13.65 9.15
N THR A 171 11.86 -12.80 8.38
CA THR A 171 12.16 -12.57 6.97
C THR A 171 13.59 -12.06 6.79
N ARG A 172 14.06 -11.17 7.65
CA ARG A 172 15.39 -10.58 7.59
C ARG A 172 16.52 -11.60 7.87
N THR A 173 16.24 -12.74 8.49
CA THR A 173 17.27 -13.79 8.71
C THR A 173 17.74 -14.45 7.42
N TRP A 174 16.94 -14.40 6.35
CA TRP A 174 17.24 -15.12 5.10
C TRP A 174 17.14 -14.22 3.85
N PHE A 175 16.54 -13.02 3.95
CA PHE A 175 16.35 -12.13 2.82
C PHE A 175 17.03 -10.78 3.04
N GLU A 176 17.96 -10.42 2.16
CA GLU A 176 18.72 -9.17 2.23
C GLU A 176 18.17 -8.05 1.35
N GLY A 177 17.21 -8.36 0.48
CA GLY A 177 16.56 -7.38 -0.38
C GLY A 177 15.58 -6.46 0.36
N PRO A 178 14.89 -5.55 -0.35
CA PRO A 178 13.96 -4.61 0.23
C PRO A 178 12.79 -5.29 0.96
N ILE A 179 12.57 -4.93 2.22
CA ILE A 179 11.41 -5.34 3.02
C ILE A 179 10.59 -4.11 3.38
N LEU A 180 9.30 -4.16 3.07
CA LEU A 180 8.32 -3.16 3.47
C LEU A 180 7.45 -3.72 4.60
N CYS A 181 7.32 -2.99 5.70
CA CYS A 181 6.44 -3.34 6.81
C CYS A 181 5.05 -2.72 6.59
N SER A 182 4.03 -3.56 6.48
CA SER A 182 2.62 -3.15 6.39
C SER A 182 1.85 -3.61 7.60
N GLY A 183 1.03 -2.74 8.16
CA GLY A 183 0.14 -3.01 9.29
C GLY A 183 0.29 -2.01 10.42
N SER A 184 -0.80 -1.36 10.78
CA SER A 184 -0.93 -0.46 11.94
C SER A 184 0.02 0.74 11.97
N ILE A 185 0.58 1.16 10.82
CA ILE A 185 1.51 2.30 10.74
C ILE A 185 0.76 3.53 10.23
N SER A 186 0.77 4.62 11.02
CA SER A 186 0.16 5.92 10.68
C SER A 186 0.89 7.12 11.29
N THR A 187 1.98 6.89 12.02
CA THR A 187 2.80 7.93 12.68
C THR A 187 4.27 7.81 12.30
N GLY A 188 5.03 8.87 12.47
CA GLY A 188 6.49 8.87 12.25
C GLY A 188 7.23 7.93 13.18
N GLU A 189 6.75 7.76 14.43
CA GLU A 189 7.24 6.75 15.36
C GLU A 189 7.06 5.33 14.81
N GLY A 190 5.90 5.05 14.21
CA GLY A 190 5.62 3.77 13.56
C GLY A 190 6.54 3.50 12.37
N VAL A 191 6.87 4.53 11.59
CA VAL A 191 7.87 4.44 10.50
C VAL A 191 9.26 4.10 11.06
N LEU A 192 9.68 4.75 12.15
CA LEU A 192 10.96 4.45 12.79
C LEU A 192 10.98 3.04 13.40
N ALA A 193 9.89 2.62 14.03
CA ALA A 193 9.75 1.28 14.60
C ALA A 193 9.88 0.20 13.51
N ALA A 194 9.22 0.37 12.36
CA ALA A 194 9.35 -0.54 11.21
C ALA A 194 10.82 -0.69 10.78
N ARG A 195 11.56 0.42 10.70
CA ARG A 195 12.99 0.40 10.38
C ARG A 195 13.83 -0.30 11.44
N THR A 196 13.55 -0.07 12.71
CA THR A 196 14.27 -0.69 13.83
C THR A 196 14.05 -2.21 13.87
N MET A 197 12.88 -2.69 13.45
CA MET A 197 12.59 -4.12 13.33
C MET A 197 13.33 -4.82 12.17
N GLY A 198 13.91 -4.05 11.23
CA GLY A 198 14.63 -4.60 10.08
C GLY A 198 13.93 -4.40 8.72
N ALA A 199 12.80 -3.70 8.66
CA ALA A 199 12.22 -3.28 7.39
C ALA A 199 13.01 -2.08 6.82
N ASP A 200 13.05 -1.96 5.50
CA ASP A 200 13.67 -0.81 4.83
C ASP A 200 12.68 0.34 4.69
N TYR A 201 11.40 0.04 4.55
CA TYR A 201 10.35 1.02 4.34
C TYR A 201 9.09 0.66 5.14
N ALA A 202 8.33 1.68 5.52
CA ALA A 202 6.95 1.52 5.98
C ALA A 202 5.99 1.55 4.78
N TYR A 203 4.94 0.73 4.82
CA TYR A 203 3.89 0.65 3.81
C TYR A 203 2.57 1.09 4.43
N ILE A 204 2.09 2.28 4.06
CA ILE A 204 1.00 2.97 4.74
C ILE A 204 -0.20 3.10 3.81
N GLY A 205 -1.37 2.60 4.25
CA GLY A 205 -2.62 2.65 3.49
C GLY A 205 -3.67 3.55 4.13
N SER A 206 -4.25 3.11 5.26
CA SER A 206 -5.46 3.69 5.85
C SER A 206 -5.38 5.19 6.13
N ALA A 207 -4.22 5.68 6.54
CA ALA A 207 -4.03 7.10 6.79
C ALA A 207 -4.19 7.96 5.52
N PHE A 208 -3.81 7.45 4.35
CA PHE A 208 -4.00 8.17 3.09
C PHE A 208 -5.44 8.19 2.61
N ILE A 209 -6.34 7.34 3.15
CA ILE A 209 -7.77 7.43 2.89
C ILE A 209 -8.35 8.74 3.44
N ALA A 210 -7.87 9.17 4.62
CA ALA A 210 -8.26 10.41 5.27
C ALA A 210 -7.49 11.63 4.74
N THR A 211 -7.13 11.64 3.45
CA THR A 211 -6.53 12.81 2.80
C THR A 211 -7.47 13.44 1.78
N LYS A 212 -7.28 14.74 1.51
CA LYS A 212 -8.12 15.51 0.58
C LYS A 212 -8.05 14.95 -0.84
N GLU A 213 -6.87 14.48 -1.26
CA GLU A 213 -6.60 13.97 -2.61
C GLU A 213 -7.12 12.55 -2.85
N ALA A 214 -7.40 11.79 -1.78
CA ALA A 214 -7.97 10.45 -1.89
C ALA A 214 -9.40 10.49 -2.43
N ARG A 215 -9.70 9.61 -3.39
CA ARG A 215 -11.05 9.45 -3.96
C ARG A 215 -11.91 8.54 -3.06
N ALA A 216 -12.04 8.90 -1.79
CA ALA A 216 -12.89 8.22 -0.84
C ALA A 216 -14.15 9.04 -0.54
N HIS A 217 -15.25 8.35 -0.23
CA HIS A 217 -16.45 9.01 0.24
C HIS A 217 -16.18 9.75 1.55
N GLU A 218 -16.78 10.92 1.74
CA GLU A 218 -16.49 11.76 2.90
C GLU A 218 -16.75 11.05 4.24
N ALA A 219 -17.85 10.27 4.32
CA ALA A 219 -18.14 9.45 5.49
C ALA A 219 -17.05 8.36 5.76
N TYR A 220 -16.35 7.90 4.72
CA TYR A 220 -15.23 6.97 4.90
C TYR A 220 -14.01 7.70 5.50
N LYS A 221 -13.65 8.86 4.95
CA LYS A 221 -12.55 9.69 5.49
C LYS A 221 -12.81 10.05 6.95
N GLN A 222 -14.04 10.47 7.24
CA GLN A 222 -14.45 10.81 8.60
C GLN A 222 -14.44 9.61 9.53
N GLY A 223 -14.92 8.45 9.07
CA GLY A 223 -14.86 7.20 9.84
C GLY A 223 -13.44 6.74 10.16
N ILE A 224 -12.45 7.08 9.32
CA ILE A 224 -11.03 6.87 9.63
C ILE A 224 -10.55 7.85 10.71
N ALA A 225 -10.92 9.12 10.59
CA ALA A 225 -10.46 10.18 11.50
C ALA A 225 -11.09 10.10 12.91
N GLU A 226 -12.29 9.52 13.02
CA GLU A 226 -13.03 9.36 14.28
C GLU A 226 -12.85 7.96 14.89
N GLY A 227 -12.31 7.00 14.12
CA GLY A 227 -12.20 5.61 14.52
C GLY A 227 -10.98 5.30 15.39
N SER A 228 -11.00 4.13 15.98
CA SER A 228 -9.92 3.57 16.79
C SER A 228 -9.53 2.17 16.32
N ALA A 229 -8.50 1.58 16.91
CA ALA A 229 -8.10 0.20 16.60
C ALA A 229 -9.23 -0.81 16.91
N GLU A 230 -10.08 -0.53 17.90
CA GLU A 230 -11.21 -1.37 18.30
C GLU A 230 -12.38 -1.34 17.29
N ASP A 231 -12.38 -0.33 16.40
CA ASP A 231 -13.36 -0.22 15.32
C ASP A 231 -12.99 -1.04 14.08
N ILE A 232 -11.93 -1.84 14.15
CA ILE A 232 -11.49 -2.70 13.06
C ILE A 232 -11.95 -4.12 13.29
N VAL A 233 -12.72 -4.65 12.32
CA VAL A 233 -13.28 -6.00 12.33
C VAL A 233 -12.52 -6.88 11.34
N TYR A 234 -11.96 -8.00 11.82
CA TYR A 234 -11.27 -8.98 10.99
C TYR A 234 -12.22 -10.11 10.59
N THR A 235 -12.54 -10.21 9.32
CA THR A 235 -13.50 -11.18 8.79
C THR A 235 -13.19 -11.58 7.34
N ASN A 236 -13.66 -12.75 6.91
CA ASN A 236 -13.59 -13.21 5.52
C ASN A 236 -14.93 -13.06 4.77
N LEU A 237 -15.97 -12.52 5.44
CA LEU A 237 -17.34 -12.51 4.91
C LEU A 237 -17.45 -11.86 3.52
N PHE A 238 -16.73 -10.76 3.29
CA PHE A 238 -16.98 -9.90 2.13
C PHE A 238 -16.28 -10.35 0.85
N THR A 239 -15.15 -11.05 0.98
CA THR A 239 -14.31 -11.44 -0.17
C THR A 239 -13.90 -12.91 -0.17
N GLY A 240 -14.28 -13.68 0.84
CA GLY A 240 -13.79 -15.04 1.05
C GLY A 240 -12.35 -15.12 1.59
N VAL A 241 -11.65 -13.99 1.65
CA VAL A 241 -10.31 -13.86 2.26
C VAL A 241 -10.42 -12.96 3.49
N HIS A 242 -9.73 -13.34 4.56
CA HIS A 242 -9.71 -12.52 5.77
C HIS A 242 -9.10 -11.14 5.51
N GLY A 243 -9.76 -10.12 6.05
CA GLY A 243 -9.32 -8.73 5.95
C GLY A 243 -9.89 -7.90 7.09
N ASN A 244 -9.33 -6.71 7.23
CA ASN A 244 -9.72 -5.72 8.22
C ASN A 244 -10.63 -4.66 7.62
N TYR A 245 -11.78 -4.45 8.25
CA TYR A 245 -12.84 -3.56 7.78
C TYR A 245 -13.33 -2.65 8.90
N LEU A 246 -13.76 -1.45 8.55
CA LEU A 246 -14.26 -0.46 9.48
C LEU A 246 -15.67 -0.84 9.98
N ARG A 247 -15.83 -0.98 11.28
CA ARG A 247 -17.05 -1.37 11.99
C ARG A 247 -18.27 -0.54 11.59
N SER A 248 -18.09 0.77 11.43
CA SER A 248 -19.16 1.68 11.06
C SER A 248 -19.77 1.35 9.69
N SER A 249 -18.94 0.96 8.71
CA SER A 249 -19.42 0.60 7.38
C SER A 249 -20.21 -0.73 7.38
N ILE A 250 -19.82 -1.68 8.23
CA ILE A 250 -20.52 -2.95 8.42
C ILE A 250 -21.91 -2.69 9.01
N LYS A 251 -22.00 -1.84 10.05
CA LYS A 251 -23.27 -1.41 10.63
C LYS A 251 -24.17 -0.68 9.63
N GLN A 252 -23.60 0.22 8.82
CA GLN A 252 -24.33 0.94 7.77
C GLN A 252 -24.88 -0.01 6.69
N ALA A 253 -24.23 -1.12 6.45
CA ALA A 253 -24.71 -2.17 5.55
C ALA A 253 -25.82 -3.06 6.17
N GLY A 254 -26.23 -2.80 7.42
CA GLY A 254 -27.28 -3.54 8.12
C GLY A 254 -26.81 -4.85 8.73
N LEU A 255 -25.49 -5.05 8.89
CA LEU A 255 -24.91 -6.25 9.49
C LEU A 255 -24.46 -5.98 10.94
N ASP A 256 -24.50 -7.02 11.77
CA ASP A 256 -23.94 -6.99 13.11
C ASP A 256 -22.44 -7.34 13.07
N PRO A 257 -21.53 -6.37 13.33
CA PRO A 257 -20.10 -6.60 13.24
C PRO A 257 -19.55 -7.56 14.31
N ASP A 258 -20.32 -7.85 15.36
CA ASP A 258 -19.94 -8.76 16.43
C ASP A 258 -20.46 -10.18 16.19
N ASN A 259 -21.30 -10.39 15.15
CA ASN A 259 -21.88 -11.69 14.82
C ASN A 259 -21.92 -11.89 13.29
N LEU A 260 -20.77 -11.85 12.65
CA LEU A 260 -20.63 -12.06 11.20
C LEU A 260 -20.46 -13.54 10.87
N PRO A 261 -21.20 -14.08 9.86
CA PRO A 261 -20.97 -15.43 9.38
C PRO A 261 -19.64 -15.55 8.62
N GLU A 262 -19.07 -16.74 8.60
CA GLU A 262 -17.91 -17.03 7.75
C GLU A 262 -18.33 -17.25 6.28
N SER A 263 -17.51 -16.79 5.36
CA SER A 263 -17.69 -17.01 3.92
C SER A 263 -16.88 -18.21 3.43
N ASN A 264 -17.32 -18.80 2.31
CA ASN A 264 -16.61 -19.90 1.68
C ASN A 264 -15.48 -19.35 0.77
N PRO A 265 -14.19 -19.69 1.01
CA PRO A 265 -13.05 -19.21 0.20
C PRO A 265 -13.13 -19.56 -1.30
N SER A 266 -13.89 -20.58 -1.68
CA SER A 266 -14.07 -20.98 -3.10
C SER A 266 -14.89 -19.98 -3.94
N MET A 267 -15.49 -18.97 -3.31
CA MET A 267 -16.30 -17.92 -3.95
C MET A 267 -15.50 -16.69 -4.37
N MET A 268 -14.17 -16.71 -4.26
CA MET A 268 -13.31 -15.56 -4.63
C MET A 268 -13.35 -15.28 -6.13
N ASP A 269 -13.73 -14.06 -6.50
CA ASP A 269 -13.64 -13.54 -7.87
C ASP A 269 -13.14 -12.08 -7.88
N PHE A 270 -11.90 -11.90 -8.32
CA PHE A 270 -11.25 -10.57 -8.40
C PHE A 270 -11.29 -9.95 -9.79
N GLY A 271 -11.80 -10.64 -10.80
CA GLY A 271 -11.62 -10.25 -12.20
C GLY A 271 -12.88 -10.05 -13.03
N SER A 272 -13.98 -10.74 -12.72
CA SER A 272 -15.15 -10.76 -13.61
C SER A 272 -16.06 -9.52 -13.48
N GLY A 273 -15.78 -8.60 -12.54
CA GLY A 273 -16.68 -7.47 -12.30
C GLY A 273 -18.08 -7.91 -11.86
N ALA A 274 -18.21 -9.11 -11.32
CA ALA A 274 -19.46 -9.64 -10.83
C ALA A 274 -20.08 -8.64 -9.84
N LYS A 275 -21.35 -8.36 -10.05
CA LYS A 275 -22.11 -7.26 -9.43
C LYS A 275 -22.15 -7.27 -7.89
N SER A 276 -21.72 -8.37 -7.24
CA SER A 276 -21.68 -8.51 -5.78
C SER A 276 -20.40 -7.95 -5.16
N ASP A 277 -19.21 -8.19 -5.76
CA ASP A 277 -17.94 -7.84 -5.12
C ASP A 277 -17.60 -6.36 -5.27
N ALA A 278 -17.93 -5.74 -6.41
CA ALA A 278 -17.83 -4.30 -6.58
C ALA A 278 -18.75 -3.53 -5.60
N LYS A 279 -19.88 -4.13 -5.20
CA LYS A 279 -20.77 -3.57 -4.17
C LYS A 279 -20.19 -3.71 -2.77
N ALA A 280 -19.55 -4.84 -2.43
CA ALA A 280 -18.93 -5.03 -1.13
C ALA A 280 -17.83 -4.00 -0.88
N TRP A 281 -16.87 -3.84 -1.79
CA TRP A 281 -15.80 -2.84 -1.66
C TRP A 281 -16.28 -1.38 -1.73
N LYS A 282 -17.45 -1.13 -2.31
CA LYS A 282 -18.02 0.22 -2.37
C LYS A 282 -18.66 0.65 -1.06
N ASN A 283 -19.26 -0.29 -0.34
CA ASN A 283 -20.07 -0.01 0.86
C ASN A 283 -19.43 -0.52 2.15
N ILE A 284 -18.49 -1.48 2.08
CA ILE A 284 -17.75 -2.02 3.22
C ILE A 284 -16.30 -1.54 3.11
N TRP A 285 -15.86 -0.77 4.07
CA TRP A 285 -14.62 0.00 4.00
C TRP A 285 -13.47 -0.72 4.67
N GLY A 286 -12.44 -1.06 3.88
CA GLY A 286 -11.21 -1.68 4.39
C GLY A 286 -10.38 -0.68 5.18
N SER A 287 -9.99 -1.02 6.41
CA SER A 287 -9.16 -0.16 7.23
C SER A 287 -8.28 -0.96 8.19
N GLY A 288 -7.08 -0.48 8.46
CA GLY A 288 -6.15 -1.08 9.40
C GLY A 288 -6.23 -0.49 10.80
N GLN A 289 -5.66 -1.19 11.77
CA GLN A 289 -5.71 -0.83 13.20
C GLN A 289 -4.94 0.45 13.57
N GLY A 290 -4.14 1.00 12.67
CA GLY A 290 -3.40 2.24 12.91
C GLY A 290 -4.23 3.53 12.88
N ILE A 291 -5.56 3.45 12.64
CA ILE A 291 -6.39 4.66 12.47
C ILE A 291 -6.52 5.51 13.73
N GLY A 292 -6.41 4.94 14.91
CA GLY A 292 -6.56 5.70 16.16
C GLY A 292 -5.58 6.88 16.35
N ALA A 293 -4.53 6.96 15.52
CA ALA A 293 -3.62 8.10 15.51
C ALA A 293 -3.94 9.14 14.40
N ILE A 294 -5.02 8.95 13.63
CA ILE A 294 -5.48 9.85 12.57
C ILE A 294 -6.63 10.70 13.14
N GLN A 295 -6.41 11.99 13.30
CA GLN A 295 -7.33 12.89 14.03
C GLN A 295 -8.18 13.79 13.15
N SER A 296 -7.82 13.91 11.86
CA SER A 296 -8.53 14.79 10.92
C SER A 296 -8.28 14.41 9.46
N VAL A 297 -9.14 14.91 8.58
CA VAL A 297 -8.93 14.87 7.13
C VAL A 297 -8.04 16.05 6.74
N GLU A 298 -6.80 15.76 6.37
CA GLU A 298 -5.77 16.76 6.02
C GLU A 298 -5.30 16.61 4.56
N SER A 299 -4.45 17.53 4.06
CA SER A 299 -3.82 17.30 2.77
C SER A 299 -2.76 16.20 2.87
N THR A 300 -2.53 15.46 1.77
CA THR A 300 -1.45 14.47 1.69
C THR A 300 -0.10 15.08 2.08
N ARG A 301 0.14 16.34 1.71
CA ARG A 301 1.35 17.08 2.05
C ARG A 301 1.47 17.29 3.56
N ASP A 302 0.42 17.79 4.20
CA ASP A 302 0.43 18.08 5.64
C ASP A 302 0.62 16.79 6.45
N TYR A 303 -0.04 15.69 6.04
CA TYR A 303 0.16 14.38 6.65
C TYR A 303 1.62 13.90 6.55
N ILE A 304 2.24 14.00 5.38
CA ILE A 304 3.64 13.57 5.20
C ILE A 304 4.61 14.50 5.94
N ASP A 305 4.33 15.78 6.00
CA ASP A 305 5.13 16.73 6.79
C ASP A 305 5.05 16.40 8.29
N ARG A 306 3.86 16.06 8.80
CA ARG A 306 3.68 15.57 10.18
C ARG A 306 4.45 14.27 10.43
N LEU A 307 4.32 13.26 9.56
CA LEU A 307 5.10 12.02 9.64
C LEU A 307 6.61 12.29 9.71
N TYR A 308 7.09 13.24 8.93
CA TYR A 308 8.51 13.61 8.92
C TYR A 308 8.94 14.18 10.27
N PHE A 309 8.19 15.11 10.84
CA PHE A 309 8.48 15.69 12.15
C PHE A 309 8.46 14.64 13.26
N GLU A 310 7.44 13.81 13.28
CA GLU A 310 7.31 12.71 14.25
C GLU A 310 8.48 11.72 14.15
N TYR A 311 8.87 11.34 12.91
CA TYR A 311 10.02 10.47 12.65
C TYR A 311 11.32 11.06 13.17
N GLN A 312 11.59 12.33 12.87
CA GLN A 312 12.82 13.02 13.32
C GLN A 312 12.85 13.17 14.84
N ASN A 313 11.73 13.52 15.45
CA ASN A 313 11.62 13.64 16.90
C ASN A 313 11.84 12.27 17.59
N ALA A 314 11.23 11.22 17.09
CA ALA A 314 11.42 9.87 17.62
C ALA A 314 12.88 9.43 17.50
N LYS A 315 13.51 9.68 16.35
CA LYS A 315 14.93 9.42 16.15
C LYS A 315 15.81 10.19 17.13
N GLY A 316 15.53 11.46 17.36
CA GLY A 316 16.23 12.28 18.35
C GLY A 316 16.11 11.75 19.76
N ARG A 317 14.89 11.31 20.18
CA ARG A 317 14.66 10.71 21.52
C ARG A 317 15.48 9.42 21.71
N ILE A 318 15.55 8.56 20.70
CA ILE A 318 16.27 7.27 20.78
C ILE A 318 17.78 7.53 20.81
N CYS A 319 18.31 8.40 19.96
CA CYS A 319 19.75 8.73 19.92
C CYS A 319 20.23 9.48 21.18
N GLY A 320 19.34 10.20 21.88
CA GLY A 320 19.64 10.88 23.15
C GLY A 320 19.39 10.02 24.39
N CYS A 321 19.06 8.76 24.22
CA CYS A 321 18.77 7.87 25.36
C CYS A 321 20.04 7.58 26.17
N PRO A 322 20.01 7.73 27.51
CA PRO A 322 21.19 7.50 28.38
C PRO A 322 21.59 6.02 28.48
N TYR A 323 20.86 5.11 27.83
CA TYR A 323 21.18 3.65 27.74
C TYR A 323 21.96 3.25 26.47
N SER A 324 22.35 4.22 25.65
CA SER A 324 23.16 3.97 24.44
C SER A 324 24.66 3.99 24.75
#